data_1b320268f17540024e5e060262d17344
#
_entry.id   1b320268f17540024e5e060262d17344
#
_cell.length_a   1.000
_cell.length_b   1.000
_cell.length_c   1.000
_cell.angle_alpha   90.00
_cell.angle_beta   90.00
_cell.angle_gamma   90.00
#
_symmetry.space_group_name_H-M   'P 1'
#
loop_
_entity.id
_entity.type
_entity.pdbx_description
1 polymer ?
#
loop_
_entity_poly.entity_id
_entity_poly.type
_entity_poly.pdbx_seq_one_letter_code
_entity_poly.pdbx_strand_id
1 'polypeptide(L)'
;MRELQSQPSSRSSAAAFEAGYHNSTEFSLPAITWLPLVRLNWRIVSPANTEMLNERRRDNRLHETIVPAHRGKNDAVIRRFEVRDALGLCSYSWLATQPLAHMILPRLGAYHPFTLQRARITADGLPETNGEPLGDRMEIRPYAPGDSVRDIMWKGFARNRQLNVRLPERSVAFDDKACAYLVSGTGDEAAAALARLTLESGLLGDDWHFGADGAGND
;
A
#
# COMPACT_ATOMS: atom_id res chain seq x y z
N MET A 1 -14.59 -24.93 -29.27
CA MET A 1 -14.97 -23.52 -29.11
C MET A 1 -16.06 -23.26 -28.05
N ARG A 2 -17.01 -24.15 -27.84
CA ARG A 2 -18.05 -23.96 -26.82
C ARG A 2 -17.56 -24.07 -25.35
N GLU A 3 -16.52 -24.84 -25.07
CA GLU A 3 -16.00 -24.99 -23.71
C GLU A 3 -15.18 -23.79 -23.18
N LEU A 4 -14.69 -22.93 -24.09
CA LEU A 4 -13.98 -21.70 -23.68
C LEU A 4 -14.92 -20.56 -23.23
N GLN A 5 -16.22 -20.68 -23.50
CA GLN A 5 -17.22 -19.66 -23.18
C GLN A 5 -18.04 -19.97 -21.91
N SER A 6 -17.96 -21.17 -21.36
CA SER A 6 -18.81 -21.60 -20.24
C SER A 6 -18.02 -21.89 -18.97
N GLN A 7 -17.16 -20.99 -18.54
CA GLN A 7 -16.79 -21.00 -17.13
C GLN A 7 -17.89 -20.27 -16.34
N PRO A 8 -18.51 -20.93 -15.34
CA PRO A 8 -19.52 -20.28 -14.53
C PRO A 8 -18.89 -19.08 -13.83
N SER A 9 -19.58 -17.95 -13.90
CA SER A 9 -19.29 -16.77 -13.10
C SER A 9 -19.43 -17.16 -11.62
N SER A 10 -18.38 -17.72 -11.03
CA SER A 10 -18.28 -17.78 -9.58
C SER A 10 -18.26 -16.32 -9.11
N ARG A 11 -19.19 -15.96 -8.25
CA ARG A 11 -19.20 -14.68 -7.54
C ARG A 11 -17.85 -14.55 -6.82
N SER A 12 -16.92 -13.92 -7.48
CA SER A 12 -15.59 -13.70 -7.01
C SER A 12 -15.64 -12.63 -5.93
N SER A 13 -15.33 -12.98 -4.70
CA SER A 13 -14.63 -12.05 -3.84
C SER A 13 -13.45 -11.54 -4.65
N ALA A 14 -13.27 -10.22 -4.79
CA ALA A 14 -12.20 -9.65 -5.58
C ALA A 14 -10.87 -10.31 -5.18
N ALA A 15 -10.28 -11.08 -6.10
CA ALA A 15 -9.05 -11.77 -5.81
C ALA A 15 -7.95 -10.72 -5.65
N ALA A 16 -7.29 -10.72 -4.51
CA ALA A 16 -6.16 -9.83 -4.27
C ALA A 16 -4.88 -10.55 -4.71
N PHE A 17 -4.19 -9.97 -5.68
CA PHE A 17 -2.87 -10.39 -6.14
C PHE A 17 -1.79 -9.48 -5.56
N GLU A 18 -0.55 -9.92 -5.55
CA GLU A 18 0.59 -9.08 -5.16
C GLU A 18 1.52 -8.84 -6.34
N ALA A 19 1.93 -7.59 -6.53
CA ALA A 19 2.92 -7.23 -7.54
C ALA A 19 4.27 -7.89 -7.26
N GLY A 20 4.95 -8.37 -8.30
CA GLY A 20 6.27 -9.00 -8.21
C GLY A 20 6.29 -10.40 -7.61
N TYR A 21 5.14 -11.01 -7.30
CA TYR A 21 5.04 -12.39 -6.81
C TYR A 21 4.20 -13.26 -7.75
N HIS A 22 4.40 -14.57 -7.61
CA HIS A 22 3.63 -15.56 -8.36
C HIS A 22 2.23 -15.70 -7.78
N ASN A 23 1.22 -15.31 -8.55
CA ASN A 23 -0.18 -15.39 -8.19
C ASN A 23 -0.91 -16.38 -9.10
N SER A 24 -1.64 -17.33 -8.54
CA SER A 24 -2.51 -18.22 -9.32
C SER A 24 -3.82 -17.52 -9.64
N THR A 25 -4.21 -17.50 -10.91
CA THR A 25 -5.46 -16.87 -11.36
C THR A 25 -6.66 -17.80 -11.30
N GLU A 26 -6.48 -19.04 -10.85
CA GLU A 26 -7.47 -20.13 -10.94
C GLU A 26 -7.90 -20.46 -12.38
N PHE A 27 -7.44 -19.71 -13.36
CA PHE A 27 -7.69 -20.00 -14.75
C PHE A 27 -6.90 -21.22 -15.20
N SER A 28 -7.60 -22.19 -15.80
CA SER A 28 -6.95 -23.38 -16.32
C SER A 28 -7.67 -23.92 -17.55
N LEU A 29 -6.92 -24.48 -18.48
CA LEU A 29 -7.45 -25.13 -19.67
C LEU A 29 -6.99 -26.59 -19.75
N PRO A 30 -7.83 -27.48 -20.31
CA PRO A 30 -7.40 -28.86 -20.57
C PRO A 30 -6.22 -28.86 -21.54
N ALA A 31 -5.20 -29.65 -21.25
CA ALA A 31 -4.10 -29.87 -22.18
C ALA A 31 -4.58 -30.63 -23.41
N ILE A 32 -4.29 -30.13 -24.60
CA ILE A 32 -4.66 -30.78 -25.87
C ILE A 32 -3.67 -31.92 -26.13
N THR A 33 -3.94 -33.07 -25.51
CA THR A 33 -3.07 -34.26 -25.64
C THR A 33 -3.43 -35.16 -26.81
N TRP A 34 -4.65 -35.06 -27.32
CA TRP A 34 -5.15 -35.85 -28.44
C TRP A 34 -4.66 -35.35 -29.81
N LEU A 35 -4.13 -34.12 -29.87
CA LEU A 35 -3.50 -33.56 -31.06
C LEU A 35 -1.99 -33.31 -30.81
N PRO A 36 -1.13 -34.29 -31.01
CA PRO A 36 0.29 -34.22 -30.60
C PRO A 36 1.09 -33.15 -31.38
N LEU A 37 0.59 -32.74 -32.54
CA LEU A 37 1.24 -31.73 -33.40
C LEU A 37 0.71 -30.31 -33.19
N VAL A 38 -0.18 -30.08 -32.22
CA VAL A 38 -0.77 -28.76 -31.96
C VAL A 38 -0.42 -28.31 -30.55
N ARG A 39 0.04 -27.08 -30.42
CA ARG A 39 0.35 -26.42 -29.16
C ARG A 39 -0.59 -25.26 -28.95
N LEU A 40 -1.22 -25.22 -27.77
CA LEU A 40 -2.01 -24.09 -27.30
C LEU A 40 -1.19 -23.33 -26.26
N ASN A 41 -0.97 -22.05 -26.52
CA ASN A 41 -0.40 -21.10 -25.59
C ASN A 41 -1.34 -19.91 -25.44
N TRP A 42 -1.21 -19.19 -24.35
CA TRP A 42 -1.85 -17.89 -24.18
C TRP A 42 -0.95 -16.97 -23.38
N ARG A 43 -1.21 -15.68 -23.48
CA ARG A 43 -0.55 -14.64 -22.71
C ARG A 43 -1.55 -13.58 -22.29
N ILE A 44 -1.29 -12.91 -21.17
CA ILE A 44 -2.08 -11.77 -20.73
C ILE A 44 -1.66 -10.54 -21.52
N VAL A 45 -2.64 -9.80 -22.00
CA VAL A 45 -2.49 -8.51 -22.70
C VAL A 45 -2.88 -7.37 -21.77
N SER A 46 -3.88 -7.60 -20.92
CA SER A 46 -4.31 -6.67 -19.87
C SER A 46 -4.57 -7.47 -18.58
N PRO A 47 -4.00 -7.04 -17.47
CA PRO A 47 -3.13 -5.87 -17.26
C PRO A 47 -1.78 -5.95 -17.98
N ALA A 48 -1.30 -4.79 -18.43
CA ALA A 48 -0.01 -4.70 -19.12
C ALA A 48 1.16 -5.04 -18.17
N ASN A 49 2.32 -5.40 -18.74
CA ASN A 49 3.54 -5.73 -17.99
C ASN A 49 3.33 -6.86 -16.96
N THR A 50 2.48 -7.83 -17.30
CA THR A 50 2.27 -9.02 -16.47
C THR A 50 3.01 -10.18 -17.10
N GLU A 51 4.00 -10.72 -16.40
CA GLU A 51 4.65 -11.97 -16.79
C GLU A 51 3.71 -13.13 -16.48
N MET A 52 3.73 -14.14 -17.32
CA MET A 52 2.84 -15.26 -17.17
C MET A 52 3.61 -16.58 -17.38
N LEU A 53 3.30 -17.53 -16.52
CA LEU A 53 3.78 -18.89 -16.59
C LEU A 53 2.58 -19.84 -16.72
N ASN A 54 2.65 -20.75 -17.69
CA ASN A 54 1.68 -21.82 -17.85
C ASN A 54 2.32 -23.13 -17.40
N GLU A 55 1.79 -23.71 -16.33
CA GLU A 55 2.24 -24.98 -15.81
C GLU A 55 1.24 -26.10 -16.06
N ARG A 56 1.71 -27.21 -16.60
CA ARG A 56 0.92 -28.43 -16.69
C ARG A 56 0.96 -29.17 -15.36
N ARG A 57 -0.19 -29.31 -14.72
CA ARG A 57 -0.31 -30.08 -13.48
C ARG A 57 -0.73 -31.52 -13.72
N ARG A 58 -0.75 -32.30 -12.63
CA ARG A 58 -1.12 -33.73 -12.65
C ARG A 58 -2.55 -34.02 -13.13
N ASP A 59 -3.42 -33.02 -13.03
CA ASP A 59 -4.81 -33.05 -13.51
C ASP A 59 -4.93 -32.96 -15.05
N ASN A 60 -3.80 -32.96 -15.76
CA ASN A 60 -3.69 -32.78 -17.20
C ASN A 60 -4.26 -31.44 -17.71
N ARG A 61 -4.25 -30.43 -16.86
CA ARG A 61 -4.64 -29.04 -17.17
C ARG A 61 -3.42 -28.14 -17.17
N LEU A 62 -3.48 -27.12 -18.00
CA LEU A 62 -2.53 -26.01 -18.00
C LEU A 62 -3.08 -24.96 -17.05
N HIS A 63 -2.35 -24.67 -15.99
CA HIS A 63 -2.71 -23.66 -14.99
C HIS A 63 -1.94 -22.38 -15.25
N GLU A 64 -2.63 -21.27 -15.05
CA GLU A 64 -2.08 -19.93 -15.24
C GLU A 64 -1.57 -19.37 -13.91
N THR A 65 -0.32 -18.94 -13.92
CA THR A 65 0.29 -18.17 -12.84
C THR A 65 0.79 -16.86 -13.41
N ILE A 66 0.51 -15.76 -12.75
CA ILE A 66 0.89 -14.42 -13.19
C ILE A 66 1.82 -13.76 -12.20
N VAL A 67 2.69 -12.88 -12.72
CA VAL A 67 3.54 -11.99 -11.94
C VAL A 67 3.30 -10.57 -12.45
N PRO A 68 2.35 -9.84 -11.85
CA PRO A 68 2.10 -8.46 -12.22
C PRO A 68 3.29 -7.57 -11.83
N ALA A 69 3.70 -6.66 -12.71
CA ALA A 69 4.80 -5.74 -12.42
C ALA A 69 4.38 -4.59 -11.50
N HIS A 70 3.15 -4.13 -11.61
CA HIS A 70 2.64 -2.93 -10.93
C HIS A 70 1.33 -3.21 -10.21
N ARG A 71 1.08 -2.43 -9.16
CA ARG A 71 -0.21 -2.40 -8.48
C ARG A 71 -1.30 -1.82 -9.38
N GLY A 72 -2.54 -2.16 -9.12
CA GLY A 72 -3.67 -1.58 -9.84
C GLY A 72 -4.98 -2.30 -9.60
N LYS A 73 -6.06 -1.65 -10.00
CA LYS A 73 -7.40 -2.24 -10.04
C LYS A 73 -7.73 -2.49 -11.51
N ASN A 74 -8.15 -3.70 -11.82
CA ASN A 74 -8.54 -4.10 -13.16
C ASN A 74 -9.91 -4.78 -13.10
N ASP A 75 -10.80 -4.39 -14.00
CA ASP A 75 -12.16 -4.94 -14.06
C ASP A 75 -12.25 -6.14 -15.01
N ALA A 76 -11.24 -6.35 -15.83
CA ALA A 76 -11.21 -7.45 -16.77
C ALA A 76 -9.77 -7.93 -17.05
N VAL A 77 -9.64 -9.19 -17.40
CA VAL A 77 -8.42 -9.79 -17.92
C VAL A 77 -8.59 -10.06 -19.40
N ILE A 78 -7.67 -9.55 -20.21
CA ILE A 78 -7.64 -9.82 -21.65
C ILE A 78 -6.48 -10.80 -21.92
N ARG A 79 -6.84 -11.94 -22.48
CA ARG A 79 -5.89 -12.98 -22.87
C ARG A 79 -5.82 -13.09 -24.38
N ARG A 80 -4.61 -13.21 -24.90
CA ARG A 80 -4.37 -13.61 -26.29
C ARG A 80 -4.03 -15.08 -26.30
N PHE A 81 -4.88 -15.87 -26.91
CA PHE A 81 -4.65 -17.28 -27.18
C PHE A 81 -3.96 -17.45 -28.52
N GLU A 82 -3.08 -18.42 -28.62
CA GLU A 82 -2.39 -18.79 -29.84
C GLU A 82 -2.37 -20.32 -29.95
N VAL A 83 -2.90 -20.81 -31.03
CA VAL A 83 -2.76 -22.22 -31.45
C VAL A 83 -1.78 -22.28 -32.59
N ARG A 84 -0.76 -23.10 -32.43
CA ARG A 84 0.29 -23.28 -33.42
C ARG A 84 0.52 -24.75 -33.68
N ASP A 85 0.81 -25.14 -34.94
CA ASP A 85 1.25 -26.46 -35.24
C ASP A 85 2.73 -26.67 -34.85
N ALA A 86 3.15 -27.93 -34.66
CA ALA A 86 4.52 -28.24 -34.20
C ALA A 86 5.60 -27.88 -35.24
N LEU A 87 5.23 -27.77 -36.51
CA LEU A 87 6.13 -27.42 -37.61
C LEU A 87 6.22 -25.89 -37.81
N GLY A 88 5.31 -25.11 -37.16
CA GLY A 88 5.27 -23.68 -37.27
C GLY A 88 4.72 -23.16 -38.61
N LEU A 89 4.08 -24.02 -39.39
CA LEU A 89 3.51 -23.66 -40.70
C LEU A 89 2.22 -22.89 -40.59
N CYS A 90 1.44 -23.19 -39.55
CA CYS A 90 0.16 -22.53 -39.29
C CYS A 90 0.06 -22.03 -37.85
N SER A 91 -0.42 -20.83 -37.69
CA SER A 91 -0.79 -20.28 -36.36
C SER A 91 -2.10 -19.51 -36.45
N TYR A 92 -2.91 -19.65 -35.41
CA TYR A 92 -4.16 -18.87 -35.27
C TYR A 92 -4.19 -18.24 -33.88
N SER A 93 -4.49 -16.96 -33.81
CA SER A 93 -4.58 -16.24 -32.55
C SER A 93 -5.87 -15.43 -32.43
N TRP A 94 -6.40 -15.35 -31.21
CA TRP A 94 -7.57 -14.52 -30.89
C TRP A 94 -7.45 -13.89 -29.50
N LEU A 95 -8.25 -12.89 -29.25
CA LEU A 95 -8.37 -12.26 -27.95
C LEU A 95 -9.64 -12.75 -27.26
N ALA A 96 -9.54 -12.99 -25.95
CA ALA A 96 -10.69 -13.24 -25.10
C ALA A 96 -10.63 -12.31 -23.89
N THR A 97 -11.74 -11.63 -23.65
CA THR A 97 -11.91 -10.75 -22.48
C THR A 97 -12.75 -11.50 -21.45
N GLN A 98 -12.22 -11.63 -20.26
CA GLN A 98 -12.93 -12.18 -19.12
C GLN A 98 -13.18 -11.06 -18.12
N PRO A 99 -14.45 -10.72 -17.82
CA PRO A 99 -14.77 -9.79 -16.75
C PRO A 99 -14.39 -10.44 -15.43
N LEU A 100 -13.38 -9.90 -14.79
CA LEU A 100 -12.85 -10.35 -13.52
C LEU A 100 -12.27 -9.15 -12.79
N ALA A 101 -13.03 -8.64 -11.83
CA ALA A 101 -12.55 -7.58 -10.97
C ALA A 101 -11.47 -8.14 -10.04
N HIS A 102 -10.27 -7.61 -10.13
CA HIS A 102 -9.17 -7.99 -9.25
C HIS A 102 -8.33 -6.77 -8.87
N MET A 103 -7.75 -6.84 -7.69
CA MET A 103 -6.87 -5.82 -7.16
C MET A 103 -5.45 -6.38 -7.07
N ILE A 104 -4.49 -5.64 -7.60
CA ILE A 104 -3.07 -5.95 -7.47
C ILE A 104 -2.51 -5.01 -6.40
N LEU A 105 -2.13 -5.59 -5.27
CA LEU A 105 -1.53 -4.87 -4.15
C LEU A 105 -0.06 -4.54 -4.44
N PRO A 106 0.47 -3.44 -3.89
CA PRO A 106 1.87 -3.11 -4.03
C PRO A 106 2.74 -4.17 -3.35
N ARG A 107 3.91 -4.44 -3.94
CA ARG A 107 4.88 -5.40 -3.43
C ARG A 107 5.45 -4.93 -2.09
N LEU A 108 5.33 -5.76 -1.05
CA LEU A 108 6.06 -5.56 0.18
C LEU A 108 7.50 -6.05 -0.03
N GLY A 109 8.44 -5.11 -0.20
CA GLY A 109 9.86 -5.41 -0.25
C GLY A 109 10.46 -5.68 1.14
N ALA A 110 11.77 -5.97 1.18
CA ALA A 110 12.49 -5.94 2.44
C ALA A 110 12.49 -4.50 2.98
N TYR A 111 11.99 -4.31 4.18
CA TYR A 111 11.93 -3.02 4.84
C TYR A 111 12.73 -3.06 6.14
N HIS A 112 13.29 -1.93 6.51
CA HIS A 112 13.83 -1.73 7.84
C HIS A 112 12.70 -1.25 8.77
N PRO A 113 12.62 -1.76 10.00
CA PRO A 113 11.67 -1.24 10.97
C PRO A 113 11.87 0.27 11.11
N PHE A 114 10.81 1.02 10.95
CA PHE A 114 10.82 2.46 11.15
C PHE A 114 9.82 2.83 12.22
N THR A 115 10.17 3.85 12.99
CA THR A 115 9.27 4.38 14.01
C THR A 115 8.63 5.63 13.45
N LEU A 116 7.31 5.67 13.38
CA LEU A 116 6.59 6.89 13.06
C LEU A 116 6.80 7.89 14.21
N GLN A 117 7.54 8.95 13.94
CA GLN A 117 7.60 10.09 14.86
C GLN A 117 6.27 10.85 14.74
N ARG A 118 5.43 10.68 15.72
CA ARG A 118 4.19 11.44 15.82
C ARG A 118 4.54 12.81 16.40
N ALA A 119 4.66 13.83 15.56
CA ALA A 119 4.74 15.22 16.03
C ALA A 119 3.38 15.64 16.58
N ARG A 120 3.33 16.07 17.82
CA ARG A 120 2.08 16.42 18.50
C ARG A 120 2.20 17.76 19.18
N ILE A 121 1.26 18.60 18.89
CA ILE A 121 1.16 19.95 19.39
C ILE A 121 -0.20 20.05 20.08
N THR A 122 -0.23 19.79 21.38
CA THR A 122 -1.40 20.16 22.21
C THR A 122 -0.94 20.65 23.57
N ALA A 123 -1.67 21.64 24.09
CA ALA A 123 -1.39 22.29 25.37
C ALA A 123 -1.61 21.38 26.59
N ASP A 124 -2.35 20.29 26.45
CA ASP A 124 -2.78 19.38 27.54
C ASP A 124 -2.01 18.05 27.59
N GLY A 125 -0.80 18.00 27.04
CA GLY A 125 0.01 16.77 27.04
C GLY A 125 0.62 16.40 28.39
N LEU A 126 0.98 15.12 28.54
CA LEU A 126 1.76 14.67 29.68
C LEU A 126 3.16 15.30 29.64
N PRO A 127 3.67 15.78 30.80
CA PRO A 127 5.01 16.35 30.87
C PRO A 127 6.06 15.33 30.53
N GLU A 128 6.92 15.65 29.56
CA GLU A 128 8.03 14.80 29.14
C GLU A 128 9.33 15.59 29.03
N THR A 129 10.39 15.03 29.62
CA THR A 129 11.71 15.69 29.72
C THR A 129 12.37 15.95 28.37
N ASN A 130 12.05 15.13 27.35
CA ASN A 130 12.57 15.24 25.99
C ASN A 130 11.58 15.84 24.99
N GLY A 131 10.39 16.28 25.45
CA GLY A 131 9.36 16.88 24.62
C GLY A 131 9.73 18.27 24.13
N GLU A 132 9.02 18.74 23.09
CA GLU A 132 9.17 20.13 22.63
C GLU A 132 8.51 21.12 23.63
N PRO A 133 9.04 22.34 23.78
CA PRO A 133 8.53 23.33 24.72
C PRO A 133 7.26 24.02 24.19
N LEU A 134 6.18 23.27 24.05
CA LEU A 134 4.91 23.70 23.45
C LEU A 134 3.74 23.74 24.46
N GLY A 135 3.96 23.24 25.68
CA GLY A 135 2.95 23.24 26.75
C GLY A 135 2.66 24.59 27.34
N ASP A 136 1.71 24.64 28.29
CA ASP A 136 1.41 25.82 29.07
C ASP A 136 2.67 26.30 29.84
N ARG A 137 2.80 27.61 30.01
CA ARG A 137 3.94 28.23 30.69
C ARG A 137 3.83 28.07 32.20
N MET A 138 4.07 26.87 32.69
CA MET A 138 3.89 26.51 34.10
C MET A 138 5.21 26.39 34.87
N GLU A 139 6.32 26.08 34.19
CA GLU A 139 7.61 25.92 34.85
C GLU A 139 8.21 27.31 35.17
N ILE A 140 8.57 27.52 36.44
CA ILE A 140 9.21 28.75 36.91
C ILE A 140 10.61 28.43 37.40
N ARG A 141 11.62 29.07 36.78
CA ARG A 141 13.00 28.94 37.21
C ARG A 141 13.69 30.32 37.33
N PRO A 142 14.81 30.41 38.05
CA PRO A 142 15.62 31.60 38.05
C PRO A 142 16.10 31.96 36.64
N TYR A 143 16.15 33.26 36.34
CA TYR A 143 16.66 33.79 35.09
C TYR A 143 18.10 33.39 34.88
N ALA A 144 18.45 32.95 33.68
CA ALA A 144 19.81 32.74 33.23
C ALA A 144 20.14 33.65 32.02
N PRO A 145 21.40 34.08 31.86
CA PRO A 145 21.79 34.86 30.67
C PRO A 145 21.49 34.10 29.39
N GLY A 146 20.72 34.75 28.51
CA GLY A 146 20.22 34.13 27.25
C GLY A 146 18.74 33.86 27.24
N ASP A 147 18.05 33.93 28.38
CA ASP A 147 16.59 33.79 28.43
C ASP A 147 15.87 34.99 27.84
N SER A 148 14.71 34.75 27.24
CA SER A 148 13.89 35.81 26.67
C SER A 148 13.35 36.76 27.74
N VAL A 149 13.56 38.03 27.57
CA VAL A 149 13.05 39.09 28.46
C VAL A 149 11.49 39.09 28.54
N ARG A 150 10.83 38.57 27.52
CA ARG A 150 9.35 38.46 27.45
C ARG A 150 8.79 37.43 28.44
N ASP A 151 9.58 36.46 28.82
CA ASP A 151 9.18 35.38 29.69
C ASP A 151 9.50 35.68 31.17
N ILE A 152 10.13 36.83 31.46
CA ILE A 152 10.41 37.28 32.83
C ILE A 152 9.12 37.63 33.55
N MET A 153 9.02 37.14 34.77
CA MET A 153 7.90 37.44 35.68
C MET A 153 8.09 38.77 36.38
N TRP A 154 7.93 39.89 35.68
CA TRP A 154 8.14 41.26 36.20
C TRP A 154 7.33 41.56 37.47
N LYS A 155 6.09 41.03 37.56
CA LYS A 155 5.23 41.20 38.74
C LYS A 155 5.78 40.46 39.96
N GLY A 156 6.43 39.33 39.76
CA GLY A 156 7.14 38.62 40.81
C GLY A 156 8.39 39.34 41.26
N PHE A 157 9.19 39.83 40.30
CA PHE A 157 10.37 40.60 40.55
C PHE A 157 10.12 41.88 41.38
N ALA A 158 8.99 42.57 41.11
CA ALA A 158 8.61 43.76 41.87
C ALA A 158 8.35 43.48 43.36
N ARG A 159 7.96 42.25 43.71
CA ARG A 159 7.64 41.85 45.09
C ARG A 159 8.82 41.27 45.84
N ASN A 160 9.59 40.36 45.21
CA ASN A 160 10.60 39.58 45.91
C ASN A 160 12.01 39.85 45.42
N ARG A 161 12.20 40.74 44.42
CA ARG A 161 13.50 41.08 43.83
C ARG A 161 14.23 39.91 43.18
N GLN A 162 13.53 38.80 42.91
CA GLN A 162 14.10 37.63 42.24
C GLN A 162 13.62 37.60 40.79
N LEU A 163 14.59 37.57 39.86
CA LEU A 163 14.29 37.38 38.43
C LEU A 163 13.98 35.91 38.15
N ASN A 164 12.72 35.64 37.93
CA ASN A 164 12.26 34.32 37.51
C ASN A 164 11.65 34.38 36.11
N VAL A 165 11.85 33.31 35.34
CA VAL A 165 11.36 33.16 34.00
C VAL A 165 10.29 32.04 34.00
N ARG A 166 9.20 32.27 33.27
CA ARG A 166 8.16 31.29 33.06
C ARG A 166 8.40 30.62 31.70
N LEU A 167 8.74 29.36 31.72
CA LEU A 167 9.00 28.56 30.53
C LEU A 167 7.78 27.70 30.17
N PRO A 168 7.56 27.43 28.89
CA PRO A 168 6.59 26.44 28.49
C PRO A 168 7.03 25.07 28.99
N GLU A 169 6.09 24.34 29.55
CA GLU A 169 6.30 22.95 29.95
C GLU A 169 6.58 22.09 28.71
N ARG A 170 7.53 21.19 28.84
CA ARG A 170 7.75 20.19 27.82
C ARG A 170 6.67 19.12 27.93
N SER A 171 5.83 19.03 26.94
CA SER A 171 4.72 18.10 26.96
C SER A 171 4.63 17.32 25.67
N VAL A 172 4.19 16.08 25.77
CA VAL A 172 3.79 15.24 24.63
C VAL A 172 2.29 15.05 24.73
N ALA A 173 1.58 15.59 23.80
CA ALA A 173 0.15 15.32 23.70
C ALA A 173 -0.09 14.04 22.90
N PHE A 174 -0.98 13.22 23.38
CA PHE A 174 -1.46 12.06 22.66
C PHE A 174 -2.77 12.40 21.95
N ASP A 175 -2.67 12.74 20.67
CA ASP A 175 -3.85 12.77 19.80
C ASP A 175 -4.04 11.37 19.25
N ASP A 176 -5.17 10.74 19.56
CA ASP A 176 -5.42 9.34 19.16
C ASP A 176 -5.72 9.21 17.66
N LYS A 177 -5.92 10.34 16.97
CA LYS A 177 -6.22 10.38 15.53
C LYS A 177 -4.96 10.53 14.70
N ALA A 178 -4.74 9.58 13.82
CA ALA A 178 -3.67 9.65 12.83
C ALA A 178 -4.25 9.87 11.43
N CYS A 179 -3.66 10.81 10.68
CA CYS A 179 -4.01 11.02 9.27
C CYS A 179 -2.79 10.68 8.41
N ALA A 180 -2.98 9.84 7.41
CA ALA A 180 -1.97 9.53 6.43
C ALA A 180 -2.50 9.79 5.02
N TYR A 181 -1.67 10.38 4.17
CA TYR A 181 -2.04 10.67 2.80
C TYR A 181 -0.94 10.21 1.85
N LEU A 182 -1.32 9.43 0.83
CA LEU A 182 -0.42 8.97 -0.21
C LEU A 182 -0.57 9.85 -1.44
N VAL A 183 0.48 10.59 -1.77
CA VAL A 183 0.59 11.31 -3.05
C VAL A 183 0.99 10.31 -4.12
N SER A 184 0.12 10.10 -5.10
CA SER A 184 0.34 9.15 -6.18
C SER A 184 1.09 9.81 -7.34
N GLY A 185 2.03 9.08 -7.94
CA GLY A 185 2.81 9.55 -9.09
C GLY A 185 3.50 8.42 -9.83
N THR A 186 4.20 8.74 -10.89
CA THR A 186 5.03 7.78 -11.61
C THR A 186 6.19 7.30 -10.74
N GLY A 187 6.29 5.98 -10.52
CA GLY A 187 7.37 5.39 -9.72
C GLY A 187 7.12 5.37 -8.21
N ASP A 188 5.92 5.59 -7.75
CA ASP A 188 5.52 5.64 -6.35
C ASP A 188 5.24 4.25 -5.71
N GLU A 189 5.63 3.15 -6.36
CA GLU A 189 5.42 1.78 -5.86
C GLU A 189 6.02 1.59 -4.46
N ALA A 190 7.18 2.18 -4.18
CA ALA A 190 7.81 2.11 -2.86
C ALA A 190 7.00 2.85 -1.78
N ALA A 191 6.45 4.02 -2.11
CA ALA A 191 5.59 4.78 -1.21
C ALA A 191 4.28 4.04 -0.93
N ALA A 192 3.69 3.44 -1.96
CA ALA A 192 2.49 2.63 -1.81
C ALA A 192 2.73 1.35 -0.99
N ALA A 193 3.89 0.70 -1.15
CA ALA A 193 4.28 -0.44 -0.34
C ALA A 193 4.46 -0.03 1.14
N LEU A 194 5.06 1.12 1.40
CA LEU A 194 5.21 1.68 2.74
C LEU A 194 3.85 2.03 3.37
N ALA A 195 2.96 2.65 2.60
CA ALA A 195 1.61 2.95 3.06
C ALA A 195 0.85 1.66 3.44
N ARG A 196 0.90 0.63 2.58
CA ARG A 196 0.32 -0.68 2.86
C ARG A 196 0.90 -1.28 4.15
N LEU A 197 2.21 -1.28 4.30
CA LEU A 197 2.88 -1.79 5.49
C LEU A 197 2.43 -1.05 6.75
N THR A 198 2.35 0.29 6.69
CA THR A 198 1.94 1.13 7.80
C THR A 198 0.52 0.80 8.26
N LEU A 199 -0.39 0.57 7.31
CA LEU A 199 -1.77 0.18 7.59
C LEU A 199 -1.86 -1.24 8.16
N GLU A 200 -1.21 -2.22 7.52
CA GLU A 200 -1.26 -3.63 7.92
C GLU A 200 -0.56 -3.88 9.26
N SER A 201 0.48 -3.11 9.60
CA SER A 201 1.20 -3.23 10.87
C SER A 201 0.54 -2.52 12.05
N GLY A 202 -0.56 -1.77 11.82
CA GLY A 202 -1.24 -1.03 12.87
C GLY A 202 -0.44 0.14 13.45
N LEU A 203 0.59 0.63 12.74
CA LEU A 203 1.44 1.74 13.21
C LEU A 203 0.67 3.06 13.38
N LEU A 204 -0.49 3.19 12.74
CA LEU A 204 -1.35 4.38 12.87
C LEU A 204 -2.21 4.37 14.14
N GLY A 205 -2.30 3.24 14.86
CA GLY A 205 -3.20 3.07 16.02
C GLY A 205 -4.61 2.69 15.60
N ASP A 206 -5.59 2.89 16.50
CA ASP A 206 -6.96 2.41 16.29
C ASP A 206 -7.86 3.42 15.56
N ASP A 207 -7.58 4.73 15.70
CA ASP A 207 -8.35 5.81 15.05
C ASP A 207 -7.47 6.51 14.00
N TRP A 208 -7.64 6.11 12.74
CA TRP A 208 -6.87 6.69 11.65
C TRP A 208 -7.72 6.95 10.41
N HIS A 209 -7.28 7.95 9.64
CA HIS A 209 -7.83 8.27 8.32
C HIS A 209 -6.73 8.13 7.28
N PHE A 210 -7.04 7.47 6.17
CA PHE A 210 -6.13 7.32 5.05
C PHE A 210 -6.77 7.90 3.79
N GLY A 211 -5.99 8.69 3.06
CA GLY A 211 -6.36 9.23 1.76
C GLY A 211 -5.28 8.97 0.73
N ALA A 212 -5.66 8.94 -0.53
CA ALA A 212 -4.73 8.85 -1.66
C ALA A 212 -5.27 9.65 -2.85
N ASP A 213 -4.37 10.12 -3.70
CA ASP A 213 -4.77 10.75 -4.97
C ASP A 213 -5.54 9.75 -5.84
N GLY A 214 -6.65 10.19 -6.41
CA GLY A 214 -7.51 9.35 -7.23
C GLY A 214 -8.39 8.36 -6.47
N ALA A 215 -8.34 8.34 -5.13
CA ALA A 215 -9.34 7.66 -4.33
C ALA A 215 -10.66 8.43 -4.45
N GLY A 216 -11.73 7.76 -4.89
CA GLY A 216 -13.08 8.32 -4.80
C GLY A 216 -13.48 8.51 -3.34
N ASN A 217 -14.32 9.49 -3.08
CA ASN A 217 -14.98 9.63 -1.79
C ASN A 217 -16.08 8.55 -1.71
N ASP A 218 -15.71 7.34 -1.32
CA ASP A 218 -16.65 6.25 -0.98
C ASP A 218 -16.90 6.25 0.54
#